data_e69030a4e36019af6a25b12d09a971e0
#
_entry.id   e69030a4e36019af6a25b12d09a971e0
#
_cell.length_a   1.000
_cell.length_b   1.000
_cell.length_c   1.000
_cell.angle_alpha   90.00
_cell.angle_beta   90.00
_cell.angle_gamma   90.00
#
_symmetry.space_group_name_H-M   'P 1'
#
loop_
_entity.id
_entity.type
_entity.pdbx_description
1 polymer ?
#
loop_
_entity_poly.entity_id
_entity_poly.type
_entity_poly.pdbx_seq_one_letter_code
_entity_poly.pdbx_strand_id
1 'polypeptide(L)'
;ETKPGKEYKYCNYNYLLLGAVIEGATGNRFDTEIDSRIMKPLDIQGGFNCNLLDSTKFVRLYRYNKESGAFREDDEAYRPYRYQIQTHYTLGKSIGLVYPDSGMKITTTDLAKYMMMHMKGGTLRQATILSLRSEMMMRENYVGKNNYGFAFRQYRGLVPNTTLYGQTGGGFGLKSAMIFDPKHQM
;
A
#
# COMPACT_ATOMS: atom_id res chain seq x y z
N GLU A 1 18.08 -14.28 16.78
CA GLU A 1 18.36 -13.07 15.96
C GLU A 1 19.11 -13.49 14.71
N THR A 2 18.65 -13.05 13.53
CA THR A 2 19.32 -13.27 12.26
C THR A 2 20.05 -12.02 11.81
N LYS A 3 21.21 -12.20 11.19
CA LYS A 3 21.99 -11.07 10.65
C LYS A 3 21.25 -10.44 9.47
N PRO A 4 21.29 -9.10 9.30
CA PRO A 4 20.73 -8.42 8.15
C PRO A 4 21.19 -9.03 6.82
N GLY A 5 20.28 -9.18 5.86
CA GLY A 5 20.57 -9.75 4.54
C GLY A 5 20.69 -11.27 4.48
N LYS A 6 20.46 -12.00 5.56
CA LYS A 6 20.57 -13.48 5.59
C LYS A 6 19.24 -14.18 5.44
N GLU A 7 18.19 -13.62 6.00
CA GLU A 7 16.85 -14.20 5.94
C GLU A 7 15.81 -13.15 5.57
N TYR A 8 14.82 -13.58 4.84
CA TYR A 8 13.61 -12.79 4.61
C TYR A 8 12.55 -13.16 5.65
N LYS A 9 11.99 -12.15 6.30
CA LYS A 9 10.84 -12.30 7.18
C LYS A 9 9.87 -11.16 6.94
N TYR A 10 8.69 -11.49 6.44
CA TYR A 10 7.62 -10.49 6.24
C TYR A 10 7.16 -9.93 7.58
N CYS A 11 7.05 -8.62 7.66
CA CYS A 11 6.56 -7.94 8.84
C CYS A 11 5.88 -6.61 8.46
N ASN A 12 4.59 -6.46 8.79
CA ASN A 12 3.84 -5.22 8.55
C ASN A 12 4.48 -4.02 9.25
N TYR A 13 5.08 -4.23 10.43
CA TYR A 13 5.71 -3.16 11.19
C TYR A 13 6.83 -2.45 10.43
N ASN A 14 7.46 -3.10 9.45
CA ASN A 14 8.46 -2.46 8.60
C ASN A 14 7.89 -1.28 7.81
N TYR A 15 6.62 -1.34 7.40
CA TYR A 15 5.96 -0.24 6.69
C TYR A 15 5.65 0.94 7.60
N LEU A 16 5.35 0.69 8.88
CA LEU A 16 5.24 1.74 9.89
C LEU A 16 6.59 2.47 10.08
N LEU A 17 7.69 1.70 10.20
CA LEU A 17 9.03 2.27 10.31
C LEU A 17 9.42 3.08 9.07
N LEU A 18 9.11 2.58 7.87
CA LEU A 18 9.33 3.34 6.62
C LEU A 18 8.52 4.64 6.60
N GLY A 19 7.28 4.61 7.05
CA GLY A 19 6.47 5.83 7.20
C GLY A 19 7.13 6.83 8.14
N ALA A 20 7.64 6.39 9.30
CA ALA A 20 8.36 7.26 10.23
C ALA A 20 9.66 7.82 9.64
N VAL A 21 10.39 7.04 8.84
CA VAL A 21 11.58 7.50 8.11
C VAL A 21 11.22 8.56 7.08
N ILE A 22 10.13 8.40 6.34
CA ILE A 22 9.64 9.40 5.38
C ILE A 22 9.34 10.70 6.10
N GLU A 23 8.62 10.66 7.22
CA GLU A 23 8.32 11.86 8.02
C GLU A 23 9.58 12.53 8.55
N GLY A 24 10.55 11.76 9.05
CA GLY A 24 11.83 12.28 9.53
C GLY A 24 12.66 12.93 8.42
N ALA A 25 12.62 12.39 7.21
CA ALA A 25 13.37 12.89 6.07
C ALA A 25 12.74 14.12 5.41
N THR A 26 11.41 14.21 5.41
CA THR A 26 10.66 15.25 4.69
C THR A 26 10.19 16.40 5.58
N GLY A 27 10.07 16.16 6.89
CA GLY A 27 9.45 17.09 7.82
C GLY A 27 7.93 17.21 7.65
N ASN A 28 7.32 16.36 6.83
CA ASN A 28 5.90 16.35 6.55
C ASN A 28 5.26 15.04 7.00
N ARG A 29 3.97 15.07 7.27
CA ARG A 29 3.22 13.88 7.65
C ARG A 29 3.11 12.91 6.47
N PHE A 30 3.23 11.61 6.74
CA PHE A 30 3.26 10.53 5.73
C PHE A 30 2.09 10.60 4.74
N ASP A 31 0.86 10.74 5.22
CA ASP A 31 -0.32 10.81 4.35
C ASP A 31 -0.30 12.01 3.41
N THR A 32 0.25 13.16 3.87
CA THR A 32 0.43 14.36 3.07
C THR A 32 1.50 14.17 1.98
N GLU A 33 2.61 13.51 2.32
CA GLU A 33 3.67 13.19 1.35
C GLU A 33 3.17 12.24 0.26
N ILE A 34 2.43 11.19 0.64
CA ILE A 34 1.86 10.26 -0.34
C ILE A 34 0.84 10.97 -1.24
N ASP A 35 -0.03 11.81 -0.68
CA ASP A 35 -0.99 12.58 -1.46
C ASP A 35 -0.30 13.48 -2.49
N SER A 36 0.69 14.26 -2.05
CA SER A 36 1.36 15.24 -2.90
C SER A 36 2.28 14.62 -3.95
N ARG A 37 3.01 13.55 -3.60
CA ARG A 37 4.04 12.96 -4.48
C ARG A 37 3.56 11.80 -5.33
N ILE A 38 2.45 11.16 -4.96
CA ILE A 38 1.95 9.97 -5.67
C ILE A 38 0.51 10.18 -6.13
N MET A 39 -0.43 10.48 -5.21
CA MET A 39 -1.85 10.48 -5.54
C MET A 39 -2.21 11.58 -6.54
N LYS A 40 -1.87 12.82 -6.23
CA LYS A 40 -2.14 13.97 -7.11
C LYS A 40 -1.48 13.86 -8.47
N PRO A 41 -0.16 13.56 -8.61
CA PRO A 41 0.46 13.41 -9.91
C PRO A 41 -0.15 12.30 -10.79
N LEU A 42 -0.67 11.23 -10.17
CA LEU A 42 -1.33 10.13 -10.87
C LEU A 42 -2.84 10.35 -11.08
N ASP A 43 -3.39 11.47 -10.61
CA ASP A 43 -4.83 11.73 -10.63
C ASP A 43 -5.62 10.61 -9.95
N ILE A 44 -5.17 10.20 -8.75
CA ILE A 44 -5.77 9.18 -7.90
C ILE A 44 -6.58 9.86 -6.80
N GLN A 45 -7.85 9.46 -6.68
CA GLN A 45 -8.70 9.80 -5.54
C GLN A 45 -8.62 8.69 -4.49
N GLY A 46 -7.78 8.91 -3.50
CA GLY A 46 -7.54 7.94 -2.43
C GLY A 46 -6.58 8.50 -1.40
N GLY A 47 -6.28 7.73 -0.37
CA GLY A 47 -5.33 8.16 0.65
C GLY A 47 -5.45 7.41 1.97
N PHE A 48 -4.64 7.83 2.92
CA PHE A 48 -4.59 7.22 4.25
C PHE A 48 -5.50 7.93 5.26
N ASN A 49 -5.83 9.18 5.02
CA ASN A 49 -6.66 9.99 5.93
C ASN A 49 -8.12 10.03 5.46
N CYS A 50 -8.98 9.21 6.04
CA CYS A 50 -10.41 9.15 5.71
C CYS A 50 -11.13 10.49 5.84
N ASN A 51 -10.60 11.43 6.63
CA ASN A 51 -11.21 12.75 6.81
C ASN A 51 -11.11 13.65 5.57
N LEU A 52 -10.18 13.34 4.68
CA LEU A 52 -9.94 14.08 3.44
C LEU A 52 -10.62 13.41 2.23
N LEU A 53 -11.29 12.28 2.45
CA LEU A 53 -11.94 11.50 1.41
C LEU A 53 -13.46 11.69 1.45
N ASP A 54 -14.09 11.52 0.30
CA ASP A 54 -15.55 11.55 0.16
C ASP A 54 -16.16 10.27 0.78
N SER A 55 -16.73 10.40 1.97
CA SER A 55 -17.32 9.27 2.70
C SER A 55 -18.53 8.64 2.00
N THR A 56 -19.18 9.35 1.07
CA THR A 56 -20.31 8.80 0.29
C THR A 56 -19.87 7.69 -0.67
N LYS A 57 -18.58 7.62 -0.97
CA LYS A 57 -17.96 6.60 -1.82
C LYS A 57 -17.43 5.40 -1.05
N PHE A 58 -17.54 5.39 0.28
CA PHE A 58 -17.08 4.28 1.08
C PHE A 58 -18.04 3.10 0.96
N VAL A 59 -17.51 1.93 0.63
CA VAL A 59 -18.28 0.68 0.60
C VAL A 59 -18.53 0.18 2.02
N ARG A 60 -19.66 -0.46 2.26
CA ARG A 60 -19.89 -1.14 3.52
C ARG A 60 -19.03 -2.38 3.60
N LEU A 61 -18.33 -2.56 4.72
CA LEU A 61 -17.51 -3.71 5.01
C LEU A 61 -18.21 -4.62 6.01
N TYR A 62 -17.97 -5.93 5.88
CA TYR A 62 -18.62 -6.92 6.74
C TYR A 62 -17.60 -7.95 7.20
N ARG A 63 -17.68 -8.30 8.47
CA ARG A 63 -16.89 -9.39 9.07
C ARG A 63 -17.79 -10.58 9.34
N TYR A 64 -17.38 -11.75 8.89
CA TYR A 64 -18.08 -13.00 9.18
C TYR A 64 -17.73 -13.49 10.59
N ASN A 65 -18.74 -13.75 11.41
CA ASN A 65 -18.59 -14.39 12.70
C ASN A 65 -18.87 -15.89 12.54
N LYS A 66 -17.84 -16.70 12.79
CA LYS A 66 -17.92 -18.16 12.64
C LYS A 66 -18.84 -18.83 13.68
N GLU A 67 -18.95 -18.26 14.87
CA GLU A 67 -19.75 -18.82 15.96
C GLU A 67 -21.24 -18.63 15.73
N SER A 68 -21.65 -17.44 15.28
CA SER A 68 -23.06 -17.13 15.00
C SER A 68 -23.49 -17.45 13.57
N GLY A 69 -22.56 -17.73 12.65
CA GLY A 69 -22.83 -17.90 11.23
C GLY A 69 -23.32 -16.63 10.51
N ALA A 70 -23.14 -15.46 11.12
CA ALA A 70 -23.69 -14.20 10.62
C ALA A 70 -22.60 -13.22 10.17
N PHE A 71 -22.96 -12.33 9.25
CA PHE A 71 -22.17 -11.17 8.88
C PHE A 71 -22.54 -9.98 9.77
N ARG A 72 -21.52 -9.30 10.28
CA ARG A 72 -21.66 -8.04 11.02
C ARG A 72 -20.97 -6.93 10.26
N GLU A 73 -21.61 -5.78 10.13
CA GLU A 73 -21.00 -4.58 9.54
C GLU A 73 -19.81 -4.13 10.40
N ASP A 74 -18.71 -3.76 9.72
CA ASP A 74 -17.44 -3.37 10.34
C ASP A 74 -16.97 -2.04 9.72
N ASP A 75 -17.15 -0.96 10.47
CA ASP A 75 -16.75 0.38 10.07
C ASP A 75 -15.35 0.79 10.56
N GLU A 76 -14.63 -0.10 11.23
CA GLU A 76 -13.34 0.20 11.86
C GLU A 76 -12.31 0.74 10.86
N ALA A 77 -12.35 0.25 9.61
CA ALA A 77 -11.47 0.74 8.55
C ALA A 77 -11.63 2.24 8.26
N TYR A 78 -12.79 2.81 8.55
CA TYR A 78 -13.15 4.20 8.24
C TYR A 78 -13.24 5.09 9.48
N ARG A 79 -13.01 4.54 10.68
CA ARG A 79 -13.01 5.34 11.90
C ARG A 79 -11.91 6.39 11.84
N PRO A 80 -12.24 7.67 11.83
CA PRO A 80 -11.24 8.72 11.78
C PRO A 80 -10.64 8.93 13.17
N TYR A 81 -9.32 8.92 13.24
CA TYR A 81 -8.59 9.44 14.40
C TYR A 81 -8.49 10.97 14.34
N ARG A 82 -9.61 11.64 13.94
CA ARG A 82 -9.65 13.08 13.61
C ARG A 82 -8.97 13.95 14.64
N TYR A 83 -9.38 13.77 15.87
CA TYR A 83 -8.90 14.60 16.97
C TYR A 83 -7.40 14.34 17.22
N GLN A 84 -6.99 13.10 17.29
CA GLN A 84 -5.60 12.72 17.55
C GLN A 84 -4.65 13.16 16.44
N ILE A 85 -5.07 13.02 15.17
CA ILE A 85 -4.26 13.47 14.04
C ILE A 85 -4.11 15.00 14.03
N GLN A 86 -5.17 15.74 14.34
CA GLN A 86 -5.16 17.20 14.27
C GLN A 86 -4.43 17.86 15.44
N THR A 87 -4.54 17.32 16.65
CA THR A 87 -4.12 18.00 17.87
C THR A 87 -2.88 17.41 18.55
N HIS A 88 -2.57 16.14 18.32
CA HIS A 88 -1.51 15.42 19.04
C HIS A 88 -0.54 14.68 18.13
N TYR A 89 -0.57 14.93 16.82
CA TYR A 89 0.33 14.24 15.90
C TYR A 89 1.76 14.74 16.05
N THR A 90 2.69 13.81 16.33
CA THR A 90 4.13 14.07 16.37
C THR A 90 4.79 13.27 15.26
N LEU A 91 5.48 13.96 14.32
CA LEU A 91 6.18 13.33 13.21
C LEU A 91 7.15 12.25 13.69
N GLY A 92 7.18 11.14 12.99
CA GLY A 92 8.03 9.98 13.31
C GLY A 92 7.57 9.15 14.52
N LYS A 93 6.68 9.67 15.37
CA LYS A 93 6.19 8.98 16.57
C LYS A 93 4.73 8.54 16.44
N SER A 94 3.88 9.37 15.84
CA SER A 94 2.44 9.12 15.71
C SER A 94 2.06 8.38 14.43
N ILE A 95 3.02 7.79 13.73
CA ILE A 95 2.85 7.14 12.43
C ILE A 95 1.77 6.05 12.42
N GLY A 96 1.55 5.36 13.53
CA GLY A 96 0.50 4.39 13.70
C GLY A 96 -0.92 4.95 13.50
N LEU A 97 -1.13 6.26 13.61
CA LEU A 97 -2.43 6.88 13.39
C LEU A 97 -2.81 6.99 11.91
N VAL A 98 -1.87 6.91 10.99
CA VAL A 98 -2.11 6.95 9.53
C VAL A 98 -1.97 5.57 8.87
N TYR A 99 -1.52 4.55 9.61
CA TYR A 99 -1.42 3.16 9.18
C TYR A 99 -0.76 2.96 7.81
N PRO A 100 0.54 3.25 7.62
CA PRO A 100 1.24 3.06 6.35
C PRO A 100 1.19 1.62 5.81
N ASP A 101 1.02 0.65 6.69
CA ASP A 101 0.95 -0.78 6.38
C ASP A 101 -0.42 -1.25 5.85
N SER A 102 -1.51 -0.53 6.17
CA SER A 102 -2.88 -1.03 5.93
C SER A 102 -3.94 0.06 5.75
N GLY A 103 -3.57 1.33 5.91
CA GLY A 103 -4.52 2.45 5.97
C GLY A 103 -5.04 3.00 4.64
N MET A 104 -4.49 2.58 3.50
CA MET A 104 -4.87 3.11 2.20
C MET A 104 -6.34 2.83 1.86
N LYS A 105 -7.07 3.89 1.47
CA LYS A 105 -8.41 3.84 0.86
C LYS A 105 -8.28 4.27 -0.58
N ILE A 106 -8.74 3.42 -1.49
CA ILE A 106 -8.58 3.64 -2.94
C ILE A 106 -9.65 2.85 -3.69
N THR A 107 -10.13 3.39 -4.80
CA THR A 107 -11.02 2.64 -5.70
C THR A 107 -10.21 1.65 -6.55
N THR A 108 -10.87 0.61 -7.08
CA THR A 108 -10.21 -0.36 -7.98
C THR A 108 -9.66 0.33 -9.23
N THR A 109 -10.37 1.31 -9.77
CA THR A 109 -9.92 2.07 -10.96
C THR A 109 -8.71 2.93 -10.67
N ASP A 110 -8.63 3.53 -9.49
CA ASP A 110 -7.48 4.32 -9.09
C ASP A 110 -6.29 3.44 -8.69
N LEU A 111 -6.54 2.28 -8.08
CA LEU A 111 -5.50 1.27 -7.87
C LEU A 111 -4.91 0.79 -9.19
N ALA A 112 -5.73 0.68 -10.25
CA ALA A 112 -5.25 0.35 -11.59
C ALA A 112 -4.34 1.45 -12.17
N LYS A 113 -4.58 2.75 -11.91
CA LYS A 113 -3.66 3.82 -12.30
C LYS A 113 -2.28 3.65 -11.62
N TYR A 114 -2.28 3.34 -10.33
CA TYR A 114 -1.05 3.06 -9.58
C TYR A 114 -0.32 1.83 -10.15
N MET A 115 -1.05 0.76 -10.45
CA MET A 115 -0.51 -0.44 -11.09
C MET A 115 0.10 -0.13 -12.47
N MET A 116 -0.61 0.63 -13.32
CA MET A 116 -0.11 1.03 -14.63
C MET A 116 1.17 1.85 -14.56
N MET A 117 1.33 2.69 -13.54
CA MET A 117 2.58 3.42 -13.29
C MET A 117 3.74 2.44 -13.10
N HIS A 118 3.57 1.39 -12.31
CA HIS A 118 4.59 0.35 -12.13
C HIS A 118 4.85 -0.45 -13.41
N MET A 119 3.79 -0.84 -14.15
CA MET A 119 3.92 -1.53 -15.42
C MET A 119 4.72 -0.74 -16.46
N LYS A 120 4.66 0.59 -16.40
CA LYS A 120 5.37 1.51 -17.27
C LYS A 120 6.71 2.02 -16.70
N GLY A 121 7.28 1.28 -15.75
CA GLY A 121 8.61 1.55 -15.22
C GLY A 121 8.70 2.81 -14.36
N GLY A 122 7.64 3.15 -13.65
CA GLY A 122 7.59 4.26 -12.70
C GLY A 122 6.93 5.53 -13.23
N THR A 123 6.32 5.47 -14.43
CA THR A 123 5.70 6.64 -15.07
C THR A 123 4.27 6.36 -15.49
N LEU A 124 3.41 7.37 -15.44
CA LEU A 124 2.07 7.30 -16.02
C LEU A 124 1.70 8.68 -16.61
N ARG A 125 1.28 8.68 -17.88
CA ARG A 125 1.04 9.93 -18.65
C ARG A 125 2.27 10.84 -18.58
N GLN A 126 2.16 12.03 -17.99
CA GLN A 126 3.26 12.99 -17.83
C GLN A 126 3.94 12.93 -16.45
N ALA A 127 3.41 12.11 -15.54
CA ALA A 127 3.93 11.97 -14.19
C ALA A 127 5.03 10.90 -14.12
N THR A 128 6.19 11.26 -13.58
CA THR A 128 7.26 10.33 -13.20
C THR A 128 7.31 10.25 -11.69
N ILE A 129 6.94 9.09 -11.15
CA ILE A 129 6.92 8.83 -9.71
C ILE A 129 8.23 8.17 -9.27
N LEU A 130 8.70 7.21 -10.07
CA LEU A 130 9.93 6.46 -9.81
C LEU A 130 10.81 6.46 -11.04
N SER A 131 12.13 6.37 -10.85
CA SER A 131 13.02 6.00 -11.94
C SER A 131 12.77 4.53 -12.34
N LEU A 132 13.01 4.19 -13.60
CA LEU A 132 12.94 2.79 -14.07
C LEU A 132 13.81 1.88 -13.19
N ARG A 133 15.01 2.34 -12.81
CA ARG A 133 15.91 1.60 -11.92
C ARG A 133 15.27 1.32 -10.55
N SER A 134 14.66 2.33 -9.93
CA SER A 134 14.00 2.17 -8.62
C SER A 134 12.82 1.20 -8.71
N GLU A 135 12.04 1.28 -9.78
CA GLU A 135 10.91 0.40 -9.99
C GLU A 135 11.36 -1.05 -10.19
N MET A 136 12.42 -1.30 -10.95
CA MET A 136 13.01 -2.64 -11.11
C MET A 136 13.53 -3.19 -9.79
N MET A 137 14.20 -2.37 -8.97
CA MET A 137 14.68 -2.77 -7.65
C MET A 137 13.54 -3.20 -6.71
N MET A 138 12.35 -2.62 -6.80
CA MET A 138 11.20 -3.03 -5.99
C MET A 138 10.74 -4.46 -6.29
N ARG A 139 11.02 -4.98 -7.47
CA ARG A 139 10.64 -6.33 -7.93
C ARG A 139 11.74 -7.37 -7.79
N GLU A 140 12.98 -6.93 -7.63
CA GLU A 140 14.16 -7.81 -7.58
C GLU A 140 14.22 -8.54 -6.23
N ASN A 141 14.59 -9.83 -6.28
CA ASN A 141 14.77 -10.63 -5.08
C ASN A 141 16.20 -10.49 -4.56
N TYR A 142 16.34 -9.93 -3.37
CA TYR A 142 17.65 -9.67 -2.75
C TYR A 142 18.09 -10.73 -1.73
N VAL A 143 17.16 -11.53 -1.21
CA VAL A 143 17.45 -12.46 -0.11
C VAL A 143 16.87 -13.83 -0.39
N GLY A 144 17.74 -14.78 -0.73
CA GLY A 144 17.39 -16.19 -0.84
C GLY A 144 16.34 -16.52 -1.91
N LYS A 145 15.56 -17.59 -1.67
CA LYS A 145 14.54 -18.10 -2.62
C LYS A 145 13.10 -17.68 -2.25
N ASN A 146 12.92 -16.54 -1.63
CA ASN A 146 11.62 -16.17 -1.04
C ASN A 146 10.62 -15.52 -2.00
N ASN A 147 10.98 -15.31 -3.25
CA ASN A 147 10.12 -14.66 -4.26
C ASN A 147 9.58 -13.27 -3.87
N TYR A 148 10.37 -12.49 -3.11
CA TYR A 148 9.95 -11.17 -2.63
C TYR A 148 11.04 -10.12 -2.91
N GLY A 149 10.66 -8.99 -3.52
CA GLY A 149 11.49 -7.81 -3.66
C GLY A 149 11.34 -6.87 -2.45
N PHE A 150 11.67 -5.59 -2.61
CA PHE A 150 11.45 -4.61 -1.53
C PHE A 150 9.96 -4.37 -1.23
N ALA A 151 9.11 -4.43 -2.26
CA ALA A 151 7.67 -4.19 -2.08
C ALA A 151 6.81 -5.25 -2.77
N PHE A 152 7.28 -5.87 -3.84
CA PHE A 152 6.49 -6.80 -4.63
C PHE A 152 6.88 -8.25 -4.43
N ARG A 153 5.86 -9.06 -4.26
CA ARG A 153 5.98 -10.51 -4.35
C ARG A 153 5.99 -10.93 -5.81
N GLN A 154 6.80 -11.94 -6.13
CA GLN A 154 6.81 -12.63 -7.41
C GLN A 154 5.84 -13.81 -7.36
N TYR A 155 4.88 -13.83 -8.27
CA TYR A 155 3.92 -14.92 -8.45
C TYR A 155 4.30 -15.70 -9.69
N ARG A 156 4.70 -16.95 -9.50
CA ARG A 156 5.04 -17.89 -10.58
C ARG A 156 3.96 -18.96 -10.64
N GLY A 157 3.54 -19.33 -11.85
CA GLY A 157 2.56 -20.40 -12.04
C GLY A 157 1.08 -19.94 -12.02
N LEU A 158 0.77 -18.66 -11.80
CA LEU A 158 -0.58 -18.13 -12.01
C LEU A 158 -0.93 -18.05 -13.51
N VAL A 159 0.07 -17.70 -14.32
CA VAL A 159 0.00 -17.72 -15.78
C VAL A 159 1.18 -18.53 -16.29
N PRO A 160 0.98 -19.49 -17.23
CA PRO A 160 2.07 -20.31 -17.77
C PRO A 160 3.20 -19.44 -18.33
N ASN A 161 4.44 -19.81 -18.02
CA ASN A 161 5.68 -19.16 -18.49
C ASN A 161 5.79 -17.67 -18.18
N THR A 162 5.01 -17.16 -17.19
CA THR A 162 4.98 -15.75 -16.82
C THR A 162 5.26 -15.58 -15.33
N THR A 163 6.06 -14.58 -14.99
CA THR A 163 6.22 -14.12 -13.60
C THR A 163 5.45 -12.83 -13.44
N LEU A 164 4.45 -12.85 -12.57
CA LEU A 164 3.67 -11.68 -12.20
C LEU A 164 4.25 -11.07 -10.92
N TYR A 165 4.03 -9.79 -10.73
CA TYR A 165 4.49 -9.03 -9.57
C TYR A 165 3.31 -8.33 -8.90
N GLY A 166 3.35 -8.21 -7.60
CA GLY A 166 2.28 -7.49 -6.93
C GLY A 166 2.21 -7.74 -5.44
N GLN A 167 1.08 -7.37 -4.87
CA GLN A 167 0.81 -7.50 -3.46
C GLN A 167 -0.66 -7.83 -3.24
N THR A 168 -0.94 -8.51 -2.13
CA THR A 168 -2.30 -8.76 -1.66
C THR A 168 -2.52 -8.06 -0.33
N GLY A 169 -3.74 -7.66 -0.07
CA GLY A 169 -4.15 -7.04 1.18
C GLY A 169 -5.34 -7.76 1.80
N GLY A 170 -5.50 -7.61 3.11
CA GLY A 170 -6.65 -8.15 3.81
C GLY A 170 -6.79 -7.57 5.20
N GLY A 171 -7.97 -7.08 5.51
CA GLY A 171 -8.33 -6.54 6.81
C GLY A 171 -9.75 -6.01 6.79
N PHE A 172 -10.37 -5.88 7.95
CA PHE A 172 -11.70 -5.28 8.11
C PHE A 172 -12.78 -5.87 7.19
N GLY A 173 -12.73 -7.18 6.92
CA GLY A 173 -13.65 -7.84 5.99
C GLY A 173 -13.33 -7.67 4.49
N LEU A 174 -12.31 -6.89 4.13
CA LEU A 174 -11.87 -6.68 2.75
C LEU A 174 -10.75 -7.64 2.38
N LYS A 175 -10.76 -8.11 1.13
CA LYS A 175 -9.61 -8.74 0.46
C LYS A 175 -9.33 -7.98 -0.83
N SER A 176 -8.06 -7.72 -1.09
CA SER A 176 -7.62 -7.00 -2.29
C SER A 176 -6.37 -7.64 -2.88
N ALA A 177 -6.17 -7.40 -4.17
CA ALA A 177 -4.96 -7.79 -4.87
C ALA A 177 -4.64 -6.76 -5.96
N MET A 178 -3.35 -6.47 -6.12
CA MET A 178 -2.79 -5.76 -7.26
C MET A 178 -1.67 -6.64 -7.80
N ILE A 179 -1.87 -7.25 -8.95
CA ILE A 179 -0.92 -8.20 -9.56
C ILE A 179 -0.81 -7.86 -11.04
N PHE A 180 0.40 -7.72 -11.54
CA PHE A 180 0.65 -7.23 -12.89
C PHE A 180 1.86 -7.93 -13.55
N ASP A 181 1.88 -7.89 -14.88
CA ASP A 181 2.99 -8.29 -15.73
C ASP A 181 3.58 -7.08 -16.45
N PRO A 182 4.76 -6.59 -16.04
CA PRO A 182 5.38 -5.45 -16.69
C PRO A 182 5.92 -5.79 -18.09
N LYS A 183 6.17 -7.08 -18.39
CA LYS A 183 6.68 -7.52 -19.67
C LYS A 183 5.61 -7.48 -20.76
N HIS A 184 4.40 -7.96 -20.44
CA HIS A 184 3.29 -8.02 -21.40
C HIS A 184 2.25 -6.93 -21.16
N GLN A 185 2.47 -6.05 -20.18
CA GLN A 185 1.60 -4.92 -19.82
C GLN A 185 0.16 -5.37 -19.48
N MET A 186 0.05 -6.43 -18.68
CA MET A 186 -1.20 -6.99 -18.17
C MET A 186 -1.32 -6.81 -16.66
#